data_75257e00fde9752403581352c1eca668
#
_entry.id   75257e00fde9752403581352c1eca668
#
_cell.length_a   1.000
_cell.length_b   1.000
_cell.length_c   1.000
_cell.angle_alpha   90.00
_cell.angle_beta   90.00
_cell.angle_gamma   90.00
#
_symmetry.space_group_name_H-M   'P 1'
#
loop_
_entity.id
_entity.type
_entity.pdbx_description
1 polymer ?
#
loop_
_entity_poly.entity_id
_entity_poly.type
_entity_poly.pdbx_seq_one_letter_code
_entity_poly.pdbx_strand_id
1 'polypeptide(L)'
;PIIATGSPGGSRIITAVLQFLLNTLDFKMEISDATVVPRIHHQWKPDVLMLEKGFDAEHASAIEAFGQPIYISGPGTSLESLEIKNNLFYGFGDTRRPDSKAKGL
;
A
#
# COMPACT_ATOMS: atom_id res chain seq x y z
N PRO A 1 6.73 -18.55 2.89
CA PRO A 1 5.74 -17.92 3.77
C PRO A 1 4.39 -17.80 3.08
N ILE A 2 3.35 -17.79 3.88
CA ILE A 2 1.98 -17.60 3.43
C ILE A 2 1.55 -16.21 3.90
N ILE A 3 0.95 -15.45 2.99
CA ILE A 3 0.47 -14.10 3.27
C ILE A 3 -1.02 -14.04 3.01
N ALA A 4 -1.77 -13.48 3.94
CA ALA A 4 -3.15 -13.08 3.76
C ALA A 4 -3.26 -11.58 3.95
N THR A 5 -3.90 -10.89 3.02
CA THR A 5 -4.06 -9.44 3.09
C THR A 5 -5.36 -9.02 2.44
N GLY A 6 -5.88 -7.88 2.87
CA GLY A 6 -7.08 -7.29 2.31
C GLY A 6 -7.17 -5.82 2.67
N SER A 7 -8.02 -5.11 1.95
CA SER A 7 -8.21 -3.67 2.16
C SER A 7 -9.63 -3.25 1.77
N PRO A 8 -10.24 -2.30 2.47
CA PRO A 8 -11.34 -1.53 1.90
C PRO A 8 -10.79 -0.49 0.92
N GLY A 9 -11.65 0.14 0.11
CA GLY A 9 -11.24 1.25 -0.74
C GLY A 9 -11.75 1.20 -2.19
N GLY A 10 -12.74 0.38 -2.48
CA GLY A 10 -13.35 0.32 -3.81
C GLY A 10 -12.33 -0.05 -4.89
N SER A 11 -12.24 0.75 -5.96
CA SER A 11 -11.30 0.50 -7.07
C SER A 11 -9.83 0.54 -6.64
N ARG A 12 -9.50 1.18 -5.53
CA ARG A 12 -8.13 1.28 -5.02
C ARG A 12 -7.65 0.00 -4.33
N ILE A 13 -8.55 -0.92 -3.99
CA ILE A 13 -8.19 -2.20 -3.37
C ILE A 13 -7.16 -2.95 -4.21
N ILE A 14 -7.38 -3.01 -5.52
CA ILE A 14 -6.53 -3.77 -6.45
C ILE A 14 -5.10 -3.27 -6.40
N THR A 15 -4.90 -1.96 -6.53
CA THR A 15 -3.54 -1.38 -6.53
C THR A 15 -2.88 -1.42 -5.15
N ALA A 16 -3.65 -1.28 -4.08
CA ALA A 16 -3.11 -1.38 -2.73
C ALA A 16 -2.57 -2.79 -2.44
N VAL A 17 -3.37 -3.80 -2.74
CA VAL A 17 -2.97 -5.21 -2.54
C VAL A 17 -1.80 -5.57 -3.45
N LEU A 18 -1.83 -5.16 -4.72
CA LEU A 18 -0.73 -5.41 -5.65
C LEU A 18 0.59 -4.83 -5.15
N GLN A 19 0.60 -3.58 -4.73
CA GLN A 19 1.82 -2.94 -4.23
C GLN A 19 2.34 -3.61 -2.97
N PHE A 20 1.45 -3.97 -2.06
CA PHE A 20 1.83 -4.72 -0.86
C PHE A 20 2.50 -6.04 -1.21
N LEU A 21 1.92 -6.81 -2.13
CA LEU A 21 2.48 -8.09 -2.55
C LEU A 21 3.82 -7.94 -3.25
N LEU A 22 3.96 -6.95 -4.14
CA LEU A 22 5.26 -6.66 -4.77
C LEU A 22 6.31 -6.28 -3.73
N ASN A 23 5.95 -5.42 -2.79
CA ASN A 23 6.87 -4.99 -1.75
C ASN A 23 7.34 -6.16 -0.87
N THR A 24 6.44 -7.07 -0.52
CA THR A 24 6.79 -8.20 0.34
C THR A 24 7.47 -9.33 -0.42
N LEU A 25 6.97 -9.71 -1.59
CA LEU A 25 7.45 -10.89 -2.32
C LEU A 25 8.67 -10.60 -3.18
N ASP A 26 8.69 -9.48 -3.90
CA ASP A 26 9.77 -9.13 -4.81
C ASP A 26 10.85 -8.28 -4.14
N PHE A 27 10.45 -7.25 -3.42
CA PHE A 27 11.39 -6.35 -2.73
C PHE A 27 11.78 -6.80 -1.33
N LYS A 28 11.20 -7.92 -0.85
CA LYS A 28 11.55 -8.53 0.43
C LYS A 28 11.38 -7.61 1.64
N MET A 29 10.44 -6.69 1.58
CA MET A 29 10.12 -5.82 2.72
C MET A 29 9.37 -6.61 3.80
N GLU A 30 9.59 -6.23 5.05
CA GLU A 30 8.75 -6.71 6.15
C GLU A 30 7.30 -6.23 5.96
N ILE A 31 6.30 -7.00 6.43
CA ILE A 31 4.89 -6.65 6.22
C ILE A 31 4.53 -5.28 6.83
N SER A 32 5.15 -4.91 7.94
CA SER A 32 4.94 -3.59 8.54
C SER A 32 5.40 -2.46 7.62
N ASP A 33 6.61 -2.57 7.07
CA ASP A 33 7.16 -1.57 6.16
C ASP A 33 6.37 -1.52 4.86
N ALA A 34 6.05 -2.68 4.28
CA ALA A 34 5.26 -2.78 3.06
C ALA A 34 3.86 -2.16 3.20
N THR A 35 3.32 -2.16 4.41
CA THR A 35 2.00 -1.59 4.69
C THR A 35 2.04 -0.06 4.79
N VAL A 36 3.08 0.51 5.42
CA VAL A 36 3.10 1.95 5.73
C VAL A 36 3.64 2.84 4.62
N VAL A 37 4.34 2.29 3.64
CA VAL A 37 4.87 3.10 2.52
C VAL A 37 3.74 3.79 1.76
N PRO A 38 3.94 5.01 1.26
CA PRO A 38 2.94 5.70 0.45
C PRO A 38 2.58 4.90 -0.80
N ARG A 39 1.29 4.84 -1.10
CA ARG A 39 0.76 4.06 -2.22
C ARG A 39 0.44 4.94 -3.41
N ILE A 40 0.42 4.32 -4.58
CA ILE A 40 0.00 4.95 -5.83
C ILE A 40 -1.27 4.25 -6.34
N HIS A 41 -2.03 4.97 -7.17
CA HIS A 41 -3.21 4.39 -7.82
C HIS A 41 -3.48 5.07 -9.15
N HIS A 42 -3.77 4.28 -10.17
CA HIS A 42 -4.25 4.74 -11.45
C HIS A 42 -5.35 3.79 -11.93
N GLN A 43 -6.46 4.35 -12.39
CA GLN A 43 -7.60 3.53 -12.81
C GLN A 43 -8.07 3.84 -14.24
N TRP A 44 -7.18 4.46 -15.05
CA TRP A 44 -7.45 4.87 -16.41
C TRP A 44 -8.39 6.07 -16.53
N LYS A 45 -9.53 6.05 -15.91
CA LYS A 45 -10.47 7.18 -15.86
C LYS A 45 -10.78 7.53 -14.40
N PRO A 46 -10.46 8.74 -13.97
CA PRO A 46 -9.73 9.80 -14.70
C PRO A 46 -8.28 9.40 -14.99
N ASP A 47 -7.72 9.93 -16.09
CA ASP A 47 -6.32 9.68 -16.47
C ASP A 47 -5.39 10.54 -15.61
N VAL A 48 -5.23 10.12 -14.39
CA VAL A 48 -4.39 10.79 -13.40
C VAL A 48 -3.77 9.75 -12.48
N LEU A 49 -2.49 9.90 -12.18
CA LEU A 49 -1.81 9.09 -11.19
C LEU A 49 -2.03 9.72 -9.82
N MET A 50 -2.72 8.99 -8.96
CA MET A 50 -2.94 9.42 -7.58
C MET A 50 -1.78 8.95 -6.74
N LEU A 51 -1.10 9.89 -6.09
CA LEU A 51 -0.02 9.62 -5.15
C LEU A 51 -0.52 9.91 -3.74
N GLU A 52 -0.28 9.00 -2.84
CA GLU A 52 -0.62 9.21 -1.45
C GLU A 52 0.29 10.28 -0.85
N LYS A 53 -0.25 11.10 0.03
CA LYS A 53 0.51 12.11 0.76
C LYS A 53 1.71 11.46 1.46
N GLY A 54 2.89 12.05 1.30
CA GLY A 54 4.14 11.48 1.81
C GLY A 54 4.97 10.77 0.74
N PHE A 55 4.42 10.61 -0.48
CA PHE A 55 5.21 10.11 -1.59
C PHE A 55 6.37 11.06 -1.91
N ASP A 56 7.52 10.51 -2.27
CA ASP A 56 8.72 11.30 -2.53
C ASP A 56 8.51 12.35 -3.63
N ALA A 57 8.74 13.63 -3.28
CA ALA A 57 8.48 14.75 -4.19
C ALA A 57 9.37 14.74 -5.44
N GLU A 58 10.61 14.26 -5.32
CA GLU A 58 11.54 14.18 -6.45
C GLU A 58 11.07 13.14 -7.46
N HIS A 59 10.66 11.96 -6.99
CA HIS A 59 10.07 10.93 -7.85
C HIS A 59 8.76 11.38 -8.48
N ALA A 60 7.92 12.09 -7.72
CA ALA A 60 6.67 12.65 -8.23
C ALA A 60 6.94 13.62 -9.39
N SER A 61 7.90 14.53 -9.23
CA SER A 61 8.29 15.47 -10.29
C SER A 61 8.83 14.77 -11.52
N ALA A 62 9.62 13.72 -11.35
CA ALA A 62 10.14 12.92 -12.46
C ALA A 62 9.01 12.24 -13.24
N ILE A 63 8.01 11.71 -12.55
CA ILE A 63 6.84 11.09 -13.19
C ILE A 63 6.05 12.14 -13.99
N GLU A 64 5.83 13.30 -13.42
CA GLU A 64 5.15 14.42 -14.08
C GLU A 64 5.88 14.85 -15.36
N ALA A 65 7.19 14.85 -15.33
CA ALA A 65 8.03 15.22 -16.47
C ALA A 65 7.85 14.28 -17.66
N PHE A 66 7.39 13.04 -17.45
CA PHE A 66 7.02 12.12 -18.52
C PHE A 66 5.64 12.40 -19.12
N GLY A 67 4.93 13.39 -18.63
CA GLY A 67 3.61 13.76 -19.13
C GLY A 67 2.44 13.11 -18.39
N GLN A 68 2.69 12.44 -17.28
CA GLN A 68 1.63 11.84 -16.46
C GLN A 68 1.11 12.85 -15.45
N PRO A 69 -0.17 13.30 -15.55
CA PRO A 69 -0.75 14.16 -14.53
C PRO A 69 -0.80 13.46 -13.17
N ILE A 70 -0.49 14.21 -12.11
CA ILE A 70 -0.43 13.71 -10.75
C ILE A 70 -1.47 14.42 -9.88
N TYR A 71 -2.07 13.66 -8.97
CA TYR A 71 -2.95 14.16 -7.93
C TYR A 71 -2.49 13.60 -6.57
N ILE A 72 -2.21 14.48 -5.63
CA ILE A 72 -1.87 14.07 -4.27
C ILE A 72 -3.16 13.85 -3.50
N SER A 73 -3.37 12.65 -3.00
CA SER A 73 -4.59 12.26 -2.30
C SER A 73 -4.33 11.86 -0.85
N GLY A 74 -5.38 11.89 -0.06
CA GLY A 74 -5.35 11.26 1.25
C GLY A 74 -5.42 9.74 1.14
N PRO A 75 -5.25 9.03 2.28
CA PRO A 75 -5.35 7.57 2.28
C PRO A 75 -6.77 7.14 1.89
N GLY A 76 -6.86 6.24 0.93
CA GLY A 76 -8.13 5.68 0.46
C GLY A 76 -8.24 4.18 0.72
N THR A 77 -7.23 3.59 1.35
CA THR A 77 -7.15 2.16 1.62
C THR A 77 -6.57 1.93 3.01
N SER A 78 -6.77 0.73 3.53
CA SER A 78 -6.23 0.29 4.81
C SER A 78 -5.94 -1.20 4.70
N LEU A 79 -4.69 -1.59 4.76
CA LEU A 79 -4.28 -2.99 4.63
C LEU A 79 -4.26 -3.67 5.99
N GLU A 80 -4.97 -4.78 6.06
CA GLU A 80 -4.89 -5.68 7.20
C GLU A 80 -4.20 -6.94 6.73
N SER A 81 -3.07 -7.29 7.34
CA SER A 81 -2.21 -8.34 6.81
C SER A 81 -1.75 -9.32 7.86
N LEU A 82 -1.59 -10.55 7.43
CA LEU A 82 -1.06 -11.65 8.22
C LEU A 82 -0.04 -12.40 7.39
N GLU A 83 1.09 -12.71 7.99
CA GLU A 83 2.12 -13.56 7.40
C GLU A 83 2.39 -14.76 8.32
N ILE A 84 2.50 -15.94 7.72
CA ILE A 84 2.96 -17.15 8.41
C ILE A 84 4.37 -17.46 7.91
N LYS A 85 5.32 -17.46 8.83
CA LYS A 85 6.73 -17.64 8.52
C LYS A 85 7.40 -18.36 9.68
N ASN A 86 8.11 -19.45 9.41
CA ASN A 86 8.78 -20.27 10.42
C ASN A 86 7.83 -20.75 11.55
N ASN A 87 6.59 -21.12 11.18
CA ASN A 87 5.52 -21.53 12.11
C ASN A 87 5.06 -20.45 13.08
N LEU A 88 5.39 -19.19 12.81
CA LEU A 88 4.93 -18.05 13.57
C LEU A 88 3.99 -17.19 12.74
N PHE A 89 3.05 -16.54 13.42
CA PHE A 89 2.08 -15.64 12.83
C PHE A 89 2.51 -14.19 13.11
N TYR A 90 2.64 -13.40 12.05
CA TYR A 90 2.95 -11.98 12.14
C TYR A 90 1.77 -11.21 11.57
N GLY A 91 1.11 -10.40 12.39
CA GLY A 91 0.01 -9.57 11.98
C GLY A 91 0.38 -8.10 12.01
N PHE A 92 -0.18 -7.31 11.09
CA PHE A 92 0.01 -5.87 11.08
C PHE A 92 -1.26 -5.18 10.62
N GLY A 93 -1.73 -4.21 11.42
CA GLY A 93 -2.84 -3.33 11.09
C GLY A 93 -2.33 -2.01 10.54
N ASP A 94 -2.97 -1.53 9.47
CA ASP A 94 -2.55 -0.31 8.79
C ASP A 94 -2.71 0.92 9.69
N THR A 95 -1.65 1.69 9.85
CA THR A 95 -1.64 2.92 10.67
C THR A 95 -2.50 4.04 10.10
N ARG A 96 -3.00 3.91 8.87
CA ARG A 96 -3.94 4.86 8.26
C ARG A 96 -5.28 4.89 8.98
N ARG A 97 -5.61 3.82 9.69
CA ARG A 97 -6.78 3.74 10.57
C ARG A 97 -6.34 3.72 12.02
N PRO A 98 -6.79 4.68 12.85
CA PRO A 98 -6.33 4.79 14.24
C PRO A 98 -6.65 3.59 15.13
N ASP A 99 -7.73 2.87 14.82
CA ASP A 99 -8.20 1.71 15.58
C ASP A 99 -7.76 0.37 14.99
N SER A 100 -7.05 0.39 13.87
CA SER A 100 -6.53 -0.82 13.24
C SER A 100 -5.32 -1.35 14.00
N LYS A 101 -5.35 -2.65 14.31
CA LYS A 101 -4.25 -3.29 15.03
C LYS A 101 -4.29 -4.80 14.87
N ALA A 102 -3.14 -5.42 15.01
CA ALA A 102 -3.01 -6.85 15.15
C ALA A 102 -2.74 -7.19 16.62
N LYS A 103 -3.29 -8.32 17.07
CA LYS A 103 -3.10 -8.76 18.46
C LYS A 103 -2.84 -10.26 18.48
N GLY A 104 -1.80 -10.65 19.19
CA GLY A 104 -1.48 -12.04 19.44
C GLY A 104 -2.15 -12.60 20.70
N LEU A 105 -2.16 -13.90 20.81
CA LEU A 105 -2.63 -14.60 21.99
C LEU A 105 -1.58 -14.66 23.09
#